data_0ec4af562e8075d02feb169708dcd29d
#
_entry.id   0ec4af562e8075d02feb169708dcd29d
#
_cell.length_a   1.000
_cell.length_b   1.000
_cell.length_c   1.000
_cell.angle_alpha   90.00
_cell.angle_beta   90.00
_cell.angle_gamma   90.00
#
_symmetry.space_group_name_H-M   'P 1'
#
loop_
_entity.id
_entity.type
_entity.pdbx_description
1 polymer ?
#
loop_
_entity_poly.entity_id
_entity_poly.type
_entity_poly.pdbx_seq_one_letter_code
_entity_poly.pdbx_strand_id
1 'polypeptide(L)'
;MFKFKNVYINSVYSVVSPKEANGNIKNPNEVIDDYYFKEKTTFKAEVKMINRCLANLPTPEIVIASNLSNQLGTSNISMKNRNIPYLGLYTACSSFSLSLINLGIMIDNKNVNNGISIISSHNLNAEKQFRFPIEYGAPKLKRSTQTATCAIGVYLSNKPSKYKVTNGTIGTVVDSYLKDAYNMGGVMAYSAYKTLIDHLTNTKTSIKDYDLILTGDLGKTGAKIFIELLNQKGLYPKKHIDAGAILYKDEETSGASGPTCLPLVFFYNIINNKKYKKILLLSTGSLHNPEMVNQKETIPAITNVVTIEVIENWH
;
A
#
# COMPACT_ATOMS: atom_id res chain seq x y z
N MET A 1 -6.35 12.81 12.69
CA MET A 1 -5.53 13.52 11.69
C MET A 1 -4.25 14.00 12.35
N PHE A 2 -3.13 13.81 11.65
CA PHE A 2 -1.78 14.21 12.07
C PHE A 2 -1.22 15.21 11.08
N LYS A 3 -0.47 16.21 11.55
CA LYS A 3 0.27 17.17 10.72
C LYS A 3 1.74 17.00 11.01
N PHE A 4 2.56 16.99 9.97
CA PHE A 4 4.00 16.81 10.06
C PHE A 4 4.74 18.03 9.54
N LYS A 5 5.76 18.47 10.27
CA LYS A 5 6.59 19.63 9.92
C LYS A 5 7.87 19.20 9.19
N ASN A 6 8.51 18.15 9.67
CA ASN A 6 9.85 17.73 9.23
C ASN A 6 9.92 16.22 8.94
N VAL A 7 9.07 15.74 8.04
CA VAL A 7 9.04 14.34 7.62
C VAL A 7 9.20 14.27 6.10
N TYR A 8 10.26 13.60 5.65
CA TYR A 8 10.62 13.55 4.23
C TYR A 8 10.93 12.12 3.79
N ILE A 9 10.59 11.79 2.54
CA ILE A 9 10.96 10.55 1.88
C ILE A 9 12.30 10.77 1.20
N ASN A 10 13.34 10.08 1.63
CA ASN A 10 14.72 10.30 1.17
C ASN A 10 15.19 9.22 0.20
N SER A 11 14.76 7.98 0.36
CA SER A 11 15.10 6.91 -0.57
C SER A 11 14.07 5.78 -0.60
N VAL A 12 14.06 5.04 -1.70
CA VAL A 12 13.16 3.93 -1.96
C VAL A 12 13.94 2.82 -2.64
N TYR A 13 13.65 1.58 -2.28
CA TYR A 13 14.15 0.41 -2.99
C TYR A 13 13.08 -0.67 -3.10
N SER A 14 12.94 -1.25 -4.28
CA SER A 14 11.97 -2.32 -4.55
C SER A 14 12.60 -3.54 -5.19
N VAL A 15 12.05 -4.70 -4.86
CA VAL A 15 12.30 -5.98 -5.51
C VAL A 15 10.97 -6.51 -6.00
N VAL A 16 10.83 -6.76 -7.30
CA VAL A 16 9.57 -7.17 -7.93
C VAL A 16 9.73 -8.47 -8.71
N SER A 17 8.61 -9.17 -8.96
CA SER A 17 8.62 -10.33 -9.85
C SER A 17 8.59 -9.91 -11.32
N PRO A 18 8.86 -10.86 -12.25
CA PRO A 18 8.77 -10.59 -13.69
C PRO A 18 7.40 -10.09 -14.12
N LYS A 19 6.31 -10.48 -13.44
CA LYS A 19 4.96 -10.04 -13.81
C LYS A 19 4.78 -8.55 -13.54
N GLU A 20 5.21 -8.02 -12.41
CA GLU A 20 5.15 -6.60 -12.10
C GLU A 20 6.06 -5.79 -13.03
N ALA A 21 7.27 -6.29 -13.30
CA ALA A 21 8.21 -5.66 -14.22
C ALA A 21 7.69 -5.61 -15.67
N ASN A 22 7.00 -6.65 -16.13
CA ASN A 22 6.36 -6.71 -17.45
C ASN A 22 4.98 -6.04 -17.48
N GLY A 23 4.45 -5.63 -16.32
CA GLY A 23 3.22 -4.85 -16.18
C GLY A 23 3.41 -3.40 -16.60
N ASN A 24 2.87 -2.50 -15.79
CA ASN A 24 2.98 -1.06 -16.03
C ASN A 24 4.01 -0.35 -15.12
N ILE A 25 4.75 -1.09 -14.29
CA ILE A 25 5.78 -0.52 -13.41
C ILE A 25 7.03 -0.17 -14.22
N LYS A 26 7.50 1.07 -14.07
CA LYS A 26 8.64 1.60 -14.83
C LYS A 26 9.92 1.48 -14.02
N ASN A 27 10.90 0.72 -14.52
CA ASN A 27 12.26 0.66 -13.98
C ASN A 27 12.33 0.40 -12.46
N PRO A 28 11.74 -0.71 -11.94
CA PRO A 28 11.93 -1.10 -10.55
C PRO A 28 13.43 -1.33 -10.27
N ASN A 29 13.87 -1.23 -9.00
CA ASN A 29 15.30 -1.34 -8.68
C ASN A 29 15.85 -2.74 -8.95
N GLU A 30 15.09 -3.78 -8.65
CA GLU A 30 15.49 -5.17 -8.85
C GLU A 30 14.31 -6.02 -9.35
N VAL A 31 14.56 -6.87 -10.34
CA VAL A 31 13.60 -7.85 -10.83
C VAL A 31 14.16 -9.24 -10.54
N ILE A 32 13.37 -10.10 -9.88
CA ILE A 32 13.77 -11.48 -9.61
C ILE A 32 13.53 -12.35 -10.84
N ASP A 33 14.28 -13.45 -10.98
CA ASP A 33 14.20 -14.34 -12.14
C ASP A 33 12.88 -15.14 -12.16
N ASP A 34 12.43 -15.58 -10.97
CA ASP A 34 11.22 -16.38 -10.78
C ASP A 34 10.56 -16.09 -9.41
N TYR A 35 9.35 -16.64 -9.20
CA TYR A 35 8.61 -16.47 -7.94
C TYR A 35 9.28 -17.06 -6.70
N TYR A 36 10.24 -17.95 -6.86
CA TYR A 36 10.96 -18.56 -5.74
C TYR A 36 12.24 -17.81 -5.38
N PHE A 37 12.73 -16.93 -6.26
CA PHE A 37 13.96 -16.16 -6.05
C PHE A 37 15.13 -17.06 -5.61
N LYS A 38 15.24 -18.24 -6.25
CA LYS A 38 16.20 -19.32 -5.93
C LYS A 38 16.07 -19.87 -4.51
N GLU A 39 14.92 -19.69 -3.86
CA GLU A 39 14.61 -20.26 -2.55
C GLU A 39 13.75 -21.52 -2.68
N LYS A 40 13.70 -22.34 -1.61
CA LYS A 40 12.90 -23.57 -1.61
C LYS A 40 11.40 -23.34 -1.45
N THR A 41 11.01 -22.17 -0.95
CA THR A 41 9.60 -21.82 -0.68
C THR A 41 9.32 -20.35 -0.99
N THR A 42 8.10 -20.05 -1.37
CA THR A 42 7.65 -18.67 -1.62
C THR A 42 7.70 -17.80 -0.36
N PHE A 43 7.54 -18.39 0.83
CA PHE A 43 7.77 -17.71 2.10
C PHE A 43 9.22 -17.20 2.20
N LYS A 44 10.22 -18.07 1.94
CA LYS A 44 11.64 -17.68 1.94
C LYS A 44 11.97 -16.69 0.83
N ALA A 45 11.31 -16.79 -0.32
CA ALA A 45 11.45 -15.82 -1.39
C ALA A 45 11.04 -14.43 -0.93
N GLU A 46 9.87 -14.29 -0.30
CA GLU A 46 9.41 -13.02 0.24
C GLU A 46 10.35 -12.46 1.33
N VAL A 47 10.83 -13.32 2.25
CA VAL A 47 11.87 -12.95 3.23
C VAL A 47 13.12 -12.40 2.56
N LYS A 48 13.59 -13.05 1.48
CA LYS A 48 14.76 -12.62 0.72
C LYS A 48 14.53 -11.27 0.01
N MET A 49 13.34 -11.04 -0.55
CA MET A 49 12.96 -9.75 -1.14
C MET A 49 13.00 -8.62 -0.10
N ILE A 50 12.43 -8.84 1.10
CA ILE A 50 12.50 -7.89 2.23
C ILE A 50 13.96 -7.60 2.59
N ASN A 51 14.77 -8.65 2.75
CA ASN A 51 16.19 -8.52 3.09
C ASN A 51 16.99 -7.73 2.04
N ARG A 52 16.67 -7.91 0.75
CA ARG A 52 17.26 -7.12 -0.34
C ARG A 52 16.92 -5.65 -0.23
N CYS A 53 15.65 -5.30 0.04
CA CYS A 53 15.25 -3.91 0.24
C CYS A 53 16.00 -3.29 1.42
N LEU A 54 16.04 -3.97 2.56
CA LEU A 54 16.72 -3.47 3.76
C LEU A 54 18.24 -3.33 3.59
N ALA A 55 18.88 -4.17 2.76
CA ALA A 55 20.32 -4.10 2.48
C ALA A 55 20.71 -2.95 1.53
N ASN A 56 19.76 -2.42 0.75
CA ASN A 56 19.99 -1.37 -0.24
C ASN A 56 19.44 0.01 0.21
N LEU A 57 18.99 0.12 1.46
CA LEU A 57 18.56 1.36 2.07
C LEU A 57 19.51 1.77 3.21
N PRO A 58 19.58 3.05 3.58
CA PRO A 58 20.35 3.48 4.74
C PRO A 58 19.91 2.76 6.02
N THR A 59 20.83 2.54 6.93
CA THR A 59 20.53 1.92 8.23
C THR A 59 19.50 2.76 9.01
N PRO A 60 18.36 2.21 9.38
CA PRO A 60 17.32 2.95 10.08
C PRO A 60 17.46 2.82 11.61
N GLU A 61 16.92 3.79 12.34
CA GLU A 61 16.74 3.70 13.79
C GLU A 61 15.56 2.79 14.18
N ILE A 62 14.56 2.66 13.30
CA ILE A 62 13.41 1.76 13.44
C ILE A 62 12.94 1.24 12.10
N VAL A 63 12.44 0.02 12.07
CA VAL A 63 11.71 -0.55 10.92
C VAL A 63 10.25 -0.77 11.28
N ILE A 64 9.35 -0.22 10.47
CA ILE A 64 7.92 -0.55 10.50
C ILE A 64 7.62 -1.44 9.31
N ALA A 65 7.17 -2.66 9.56
CA ALA A 65 6.93 -3.62 8.49
C ALA A 65 5.47 -4.09 8.44
N SER A 66 4.99 -4.37 7.23
CA SER A 66 3.69 -4.99 6.99
C SER A 66 3.73 -5.92 5.79
N ASN A 67 2.97 -6.99 5.87
CA ASN A 67 2.75 -7.94 4.79
C ASN A 67 1.43 -8.70 5.00
N LEU A 68 1.13 -9.63 4.10
CA LEU A 68 -0.08 -10.46 4.16
C LEU A 68 0.15 -11.85 4.77
N SER A 69 1.38 -12.18 5.16
CA SER A 69 1.65 -13.48 5.78
C SER A 69 1.05 -13.55 7.19
N ASN A 70 0.64 -14.77 7.59
CA ASN A 70 0.08 -14.96 8.93
C ASN A 70 1.02 -14.41 10.01
N GLN A 71 0.47 -13.56 10.89
CA GLN A 71 1.19 -12.89 11.99
C GLN A 71 2.49 -12.18 11.53
N LEU A 72 2.51 -11.66 10.30
CA LEU A 72 3.67 -10.98 9.71
C LEU A 72 4.94 -11.84 9.64
N GLY A 73 4.78 -13.15 9.48
CA GLY A 73 5.86 -14.13 9.59
C GLY A 73 7.07 -13.84 8.73
N THR A 74 6.88 -13.35 7.48
CA THR A 74 7.99 -13.02 6.58
C THR A 74 8.82 -11.84 7.07
N SER A 75 8.16 -10.80 7.61
CA SER A 75 8.85 -9.65 8.24
C SER A 75 9.56 -10.06 9.54
N ASN A 76 8.89 -10.86 10.39
CA ASN A 76 9.49 -11.30 11.66
C ASN A 76 10.80 -12.07 11.41
N ILE A 77 10.81 -12.97 10.42
CA ILE A 77 12.04 -13.70 10.05
C ILE A 77 13.08 -12.76 9.44
N SER A 78 12.67 -11.80 8.63
CA SER A 78 13.60 -10.82 8.03
C SER A 78 14.25 -9.91 9.06
N MET A 79 13.56 -9.61 10.15
CA MET A 79 14.09 -8.78 11.24
C MET A 79 14.91 -9.55 12.27
N LYS A 80 14.83 -10.87 12.25
CA LYS A 80 15.61 -11.72 13.15
C LYS A 80 17.11 -11.40 13.08
N ASN A 81 17.74 -11.16 14.22
CA ASN A 81 19.17 -10.88 14.37
C ASN A 81 19.66 -9.57 13.73
N ARG A 82 18.79 -8.63 13.35
CA ARG A 82 19.22 -7.33 12.79
C ARG A 82 19.58 -6.30 13.86
N ASN A 83 19.19 -6.53 15.11
CA ASN A 83 19.44 -5.62 16.22
C ASN A 83 18.91 -4.19 15.94
N ILE A 84 17.78 -4.08 15.26
CA ILE A 84 17.09 -2.83 14.93
C ILE A 84 15.69 -2.89 15.55
N PRO A 85 15.22 -1.85 16.25
CA PRO A 85 13.86 -1.74 16.74
C PRO A 85 12.84 -2.02 15.63
N TYR A 86 11.80 -2.78 15.95
CA TYR A 86 10.86 -3.29 14.97
C TYR A 86 9.42 -3.13 15.44
N LEU A 87 8.56 -2.61 14.57
CA LEU A 87 7.12 -2.55 14.74
C LEU A 87 6.41 -3.23 13.57
N GLY A 88 5.71 -4.33 13.86
CA GLY A 88 4.83 -4.99 12.90
C GLY A 88 3.46 -4.34 12.88
N LEU A 89 2.97 -3.95 11.70
CA LEU A 89 1.62 -3.41 11.48
C LEU A 89 0.80 -4.33 10.59
N TYR A 90 -0.47 -4.49 10.93
CA TYR A 90 -1.41 -5.20 10.05
C TYR A 90 -2.71 -4.42 9.87
N THR A 91 -2.93 -3.90 8.67
CA THR A 91 -4.20 -3.37 8.17
C THR A 91 -4.42 -3.77 6.71
N ALA A 92 -4.09 -5.01 6.40
CA ALA A 92 -4.15 -5.58 5.04
C ALA A 92 -3.46 -4.65 4.02
N CYS A 93 -4.10 -4.39 2.87
CA CYS A 93 -3.53 -3.53 1.82
C CYS A 93 -3.45 -2.03 2.21
N SER A 94 -4.05 -1.63 3.35
CA SER A 94 -4.03 -0.25 3.85
C SER A 94 -2.75 0.12 4.63
N SER A 95 -1.85 -0.82 4.84
CA SER A 95 -0.72 -0.70 5.76
C SER A 95 0.34 0.32 5.33
N PHE A 96 0.48 0.61 4.02
CA PHE A 96 1.51 1.54 3.55
C PHE A 96 1.32 2.95 4.12
N SER A 97 0.16 3.58 3.91
CA SER A 97 -0.11 4.91 4.48
C SER A 97 -0.06 4.91 6.02
N LEU A 98 -0.52 3.82 6.67
CA LEU A 98 -0.45 3.70 8.12
C LEU A 98 1.01 3.68 8.63
N SER A 99 1.90 2.96 7.94
CA SER A 99 3.32 2.93 8.30
C SER A 99 4.00 4.28 8.14
N LEU A 100 3.67 5.03 7.06
CA LEU A 100 4.17 6.40 6.87
C LEU A 100 3.66 7.35 7.97
N ILE A 101 2.40 7.21 8.40
CA ILE A 101 1.84 8.01 9.49
C ILE A 101 2.58 7.73 10.80
N ASN A 102 2.80 6.45 11.15
CA ASN A 102 3.49 6.08 12.38
C ASN A 102 4.95 6.56 12.38
N LEU A 103 5.69 6.37 11.28
CA LEU A 103 7.04 6.93 11.16
C LEU A 103 7.01 8.46 11.24
N GLY A 104 6.04 9.10 10.57
CA GLY A 104 5.86 10.54 10.62
C GLY A 104 5.67 11.06 12.05
N ILE A 105 4.85 10.40 12.86
CA ILE A 105 4.63 10.73 14.26
C ILE A 105 5.95 10.60 15.04
N MET A 106 6.68 9.51 14.87
CA MET A 106 7.93 9.25 15.59
C MET A 106 9.03 10.25 15.21
N ILE A 107 9.16 10.57 13.92
CA ILE A 107 10.18 11.50 13.41
C ILE A 107 9.85 12.95 13.80
N ASP A 108 8.61 13.39 13.59
CA ASP A 108 8.21 14.78 13.84
C ASP A 108 8.26 15.14 15.33
N ASN A 109 7.98 14.16 16.21
CA ASN A 109 8.12 14.28 17.66
C ASN A 109 9.56 14.01 18.16
N LYS A 110 10.52 13.79 17.26
CA LYS A 110 11.94 13.57 17.59
C LYS A 110 12.21 12.33 18.47
N ASN A 111 11.33 11.33 18.41
CA ASN A 111 11.57 10.04 19.07
C ASN A 111 12.67 9.26 18.32
N VAL A 112 12.69 9.40 16.99
CA VAL A 112 13.74 8.91 16.08
C VAL A 112 14.03 9.97 15.02
N ASN A 113 15.21 9.92 14.40
CA ASN A 113 15.55 10.82 13.29
C ASN A 113 15.16 10.24 11.93
N ASN A 114 15.05 8.92 11.86
CA ASN A 114 14.75 8.22 10.61
C ASN A 114 14.16 6.83 10.87
N GLY A 115 13.59 6.25 9.84
CA GLY A 115 13.07 4.89 9.85
C GLY A 115 12.75 4.38 8.45
N ILE A 116 12.52 3.08 8.35
CA ILE A 116 12.08 2.42 7.12
C ILE A 116 10.66 1.90 7.30
N SER A 117 9.79 2.26 6.35
CA SER A 117 8.56 1.50 6.07
C SER A 117 8.89 0.40 5.07
N ILE A 118 8.75 -0.87 5.44
CA ILE A 118 8.92 -2.02 4.54
C ILE A 118 7.59 -2.74 4.35
N ILE A 119 7.12 -2.77 3.12
CA ILE A 119 5.87 -3.44 2.75
C ILE A 119 6.21 -4.57 1.79
N SER A 120 5.64 -5.76 2.03
CA SER A 120 5.81 -6.89 1.12
C SER A 120 4.52 -7.65 0.89
N SER A 121 4.47 -8.35 -0.20
CA SER A 121 3.48 -9.38 -0.51
C SER A 121 4.06 -10.36 -1.54
N HIS A 122 3.54 -11.57 -1.52
CA HIS A 122 3.86 -12.59 -2.51
C HIS A 122 2.57 -13.25 -2.96
N ASN A 123 2.30 -13.28 -4.28
CA ASN A 123 1.05 -13.79 -4.82
C ASN A 123 0.68 -15.18 -4.28
N LEU A 124 1.60 -16.13 -4.33
CA LEU A 124 1.32 -17.51 -3.89
C LEU A 124 1.09 -17.60 -2.37
N ASN A 125 1.76 -16.78 -1.56
CA ASN A 125 1.51 -16.71 -0.12
C ASN A 125 0.13 -16.11 0.16
N ALA A 126 -0.27 -15.06 -0.56
CA ALA A 126 -1.59 -14.45 -0.44
C ALA A 126 -2.72 -15.38 -0.90
N GLU A 127 -2.53 -16.12 -2.00
CA GLU A 127 -3.50 -17.13 -2.46
C GLU A 127 -3.74 -18.18 -1.38
N LYS A 128 -2.67 -18.74 -0.82
CA LYS A 128 -2.73 -19.74 0.25
C LYS A 128 -3.42 -19.21 1.50
N GLN A 129 -3.18 -17.94 1.84
CA GLN A 129 -3.69 -17.32 3.06
C GLN A 129 -5.16 -16.91 2.95
N PHE A 130 -5.62 -16.40 1.79
CA PHE A 130 -6.86 -15.65 1.71
C PHE A 130 -7.88 -16.20 0.72
N ARG A 131 -7.49 -17.02 -0.25
CA ARG A 131 -8.38 -17.41 -1.34
C ARG A 131 -8.56 -18.91 -1.48
N PHE A 132 -7.50 -19.59 -1.89
CA PHE A 132 -7.56 -21.04 -2.09
C PHE A 132 -6.34 -21.71 -1.49
N PRO A 133 -6.48 -22.92 -0.91
CA PRO A 133 -5.33 -23.79 -0.78
C PRO A 133 -4.69 -23.94 -2.17
N ILE A 134 -3.41 -23.65 -2.32
CA ILE A 134 -2.70 -23.78 -3.61
C ILE A 134 -2.80 -25.23 -4.11
N GLU A 135 -2.77 -26.16 -3.19
CA GLU A 135 -2.88 -27.59 -3.42
C GLU A 135 -4.24 -28.01 -4.02
N TYR A 136 -5.27 -27.19 -3.83
CA TYR A 136 -6.59 -27.47 -4.38
C TYR A 136 -6.69 -27.26 -5.89
N GLY A 137 -5.83 -26.41 -6.47
CA GLY A 137 -5.75 -26.16 -7.91
C GLY A 137 -7.02 -25.60 -8.55
N ALA A 138 -7.92 -24.98 -7.78
CA ALA A 138 -9.16 -24.43 -8.31
C ALA A 138 -8.89 -23.30 -9.32
N PRO A 139 -9.64 -23.22 -10.44
CA PRO A 139 -9.51 -22.14 -11.40
C PRO A 139 -9.90 -20.81 -10.76
N LYS A 140 -9.11 -19.78 -10.99
CA LYS A 140 -9.44 -18.42 -10.55
C LYS A 140 -10.61 -17.85 -11.35
N LEU A 141 -11.47 -17.10 -10.69
CA LEU A 141 -12.49 -16.31 -11.37
C LEU A 141 -11.82 -15.26 -12.26
N LYS A 142 -12.38 -14.96 -13.42
CA LYS A 142 -11.82 -13.95 -14.35
C LYS A 142 -11.63 -12.57 -13.70
N ARG A 143 -12.48 -12.20 -12.73
CA ARG A 143 -12.39 -10.96 -11.96
C ARG A 143 -11.34 -10.97 -10.83
N SER A 144 -10.79 -12.13 -10.51
CA SER A 144 -9.79 -12.25 -9.46
C SER A 144 -8.48 -11.64 -9.93
N THR A 145 -8.02 -10.62 -9.20
CA THR A 145 -6.72 -10.02 -9.47
C THR A 145 -5.60 -10.87 -8.86
N GLN A 146 -4.40 -10.65 -9.35
CA GLN A 146 -3.19 -11.24 -8.78
C GLN A 146 -2.59 -10.27 -7.77
N THR A 147 -2.37 -10.73 -6.55
CA THR A 147 -1.59 -9.98 -5.56
C THR A 147 -0.17 -9.76 -6.09
N ALA A 148 0.34 -8.55 -6.00
CA ALA A 148 1.69 -8.23 -6.43
C ALA A 148 2.73 -9.03 -5.63
N THR A 149 3.73 -9.56 -6.33
CA THR A 149 4.91 -10.19 -5.72
C THR A 149 6.03 -9.17 -5.68
N CYS A 150 6.14 -8.51 -4.54
CA CYS A 150 7.05 -7.39 -4.34
C CYS A 150 7.42 -7.22 -2.87
N ALA A 151 8.64 -6.72 -2.63
CA ALA A 151 8.97 -5.99 -1.41
C ALA A 151 9.40 -4.58 -1.80
N ILE A 152 8.96 -3.58 -1.03
CA ILE A 152 9.34 -2.19 -1.21
C ILE A 152 9.63 -1.54 0.13
N GLY A 153 10.84 -1.00 0.27
CA GLY A 153 11.28 -0.24 1.42
C GLY A 153 11.32 1.25 1.10
N VAL A 154 10.82 2.05 2.03
CA VAL A 154 10.80 3.51 1.93
C VAL A 154 11.48 4.08 3.16
N TYR A 155 12.59 4.77 2.97
CA TYR A 155 13.34 5.42 4.04
C TYR A 155 12.85 6.85 4.22
N LEU A 156 12.40 7.15 5.43
CA LEU A 156 11.98 8.49 5.86
C LEU A 156 12.94 9.05 6.88
N SER A 157 13.13 10.37 6.86
CA SER A 157 13.87 11.06 7.91
C SER A 157 13.40 12.52 8.10
N ASN A 158 13.96 13.17 9.14
CA ASN A 158 13.83 14.61 9.36
C ASN A 158 14.73 15.45 8.42
N LYS A 159 15.62 14.82 7.64
CA LYS A 159 16.47 15.50 6.68
C LYS A 159 15.65 15.90 5.45
N PRO A 160 15.63 17.19 5.07
CA PRO A 160 14.87 17.64 3.92
C PRO A 160 15.18 16.85 2.65
N SER A 161 14.17 16.62 1.84
CA SER A 161 14.25 16.05 0.49
C SER A 161 13.14 16.63 -0.39
N LYS A 162 13.16 16.26 -1.66
CA LYS A 162 12.15 16.68 -2.64
C LYS A 162 10.72 16.29 -2.26
N TYR A 163 10.53 15.23 -1.49
CA TYR A 163 9.21 14.67 -1.20
C TYR A 163 8.91 14.77 0.29
N LYS A 164 7.93 15.59 0.65
CA LYS A 164 7.53 15.85 2.02
C LYS A 164 6.21 15.16 2.35
N VAL A 165 6.17 14.47 3.46
CA VAL A 165 4.92 13.97 4.06
C VAL A 165 4.36 15.08 4.95
N THR A 166 3.17 15.60 4.64
CA THR A 166 2.65 16.80 5.33
C THR A 166 1.48 16.48 6.26
N ASN A 167 0.63 15.53 5.91
CA ASN A 167 -0.52 15.16 6.73
C ASN A 167 -0.77 13.65 6.65
N GLY A 168 -1.39 13.11 7.70
CA GLY A 168 -1.90 11.76 7.74
C GLY A 168 -3.25 11.64 8.45
N THR A 169 -4.12 10.77 7.96
CA THR A 169 -5.38 10.42 8.61
C THR A 169 -5.50 8.90 8.71
N ILE A 170 -5.57 8.41 9.94
CA ILE A 170 -5.93 7.01 10.20
C ILE A 170 -7.44 6.91 10.08
N GLY A 171 -7.93 6.01 9.24
CA GLY A 171 -9.35 5.80 9.02
C GLY A 171 -10.02 5.00 10.12
N THR A 172 -11.34 4.98 10.07
CA THR A 172 -12.16 4.07 10.89
C THR A 172 -12.46 2.80 10.11
N VAL A 173 -12.62 1.70 10.82
CA VAL A 173 -13.15 0.47 10.22
C VAL A 173 -14.62 0.69 9.87
N VAL A 174 -14.98 0.36 8.65
CA VAL A 174 -16.36 0.45 8.15
C VAL A 174 -16.81 -0.88 7.57
N ASP A 175 -18.10 -1.12 7.58
CA ASP A 175 -18.73 -2.30 7.00
C ASP A 175 -19.67 -1.85 5.86
N SER A 176 -19.44 -2.40 4.68
CA SER A 176 -20.31 -2.22 3.50
C SER A 176 -21.36 -3.34 3.38
N TYR A 177 -21.47 -4.23 4.37
CA TYR A 177 -22.34 -5.40 4.42
C TYR A 177 -22.12 -6.40 3.28
N LEU A 178 -20.96 -6.33 2.62
CA LEU A 178 -20.56 -7.27 1.57
C LEU A 178 -19.83 -8.49 2.18
N LYS A 179 -20.06 -9.66 1.57
CA LYS A 179 -19.51 -10.95 2.01
C LYS A 179 -18.61 -11.61 0.93
N ASP A 180 -18.60 -11.06 -0.28
CA ASP A 180 -17.84 -11.63 -1.40
C ASP A 180 -16.36 -11.25 -1.32
N ALA A 181 -15.53 -12.19 -0.88
CA ALA A 181 -14.07 -12.03 -0.82
C ALA A 181 -13.41 -11.82 -2.19
N TYR A 182 -14.12 -12.08 -3.29
CA TYR A 182 -13.64 -11.80 -4.66
C TYR A 182 -14.04 -10.40 -5.16
N ASN A 183 -14.80 -9.65 -4.38
CA ASN A 183 -15.19 -8.27 -4.67
C ASN A 183 -14.60 -7.29 -3.65
N MET A 184 -13.31 -7.40 -3.37
CA MET A 184 -12.63 -6.56 -2.37
C MET A 184 -12.69 -5.07 -2.73
N GLY A 185 -12.66 -4.73 -4.03
CA GLY A 185 -12.79 -3.34 -4.48
C GLY A 185 -14.13 -2.72 -4.07
N GLY A 186 -15.23 -3.46 -4.19
CA GLY A 186 -16.55 -3.03 -3.71
C GLY A 186 -16.57 -2.85 -2.19
N VAL A 187 -15.96 -3.80 -1.45
CA VAL A 187 -15.84 -3.73 0.02
C VAL A 187 -15.08 -2.47 0.45
N MET A 188 -13.96 -2.14 -0.21
CA MET A 188 -13.07 -1.06 0.20
C MET A 188 -13.52 0.34 -0.29
N ALA A 189 -14.34 0.44 -1.33
CA ALA A 189 -14.71 1.72 -1.97
C ALA A 189 -15.38 2.69 -0.99
N TYR A 190 -16.29 2.21 -0.14
CA TYR A 190 -16.94 3.05 0.86
C TYR A 190 -15.97 3.53 1.95
N SER A 191 -15.04 2.68 2.37
CA SER A 191 -13.99 3.06 3.32
C SER A 191 -13.09 4.17 2.76
N ALA A 192 -12.71 4.07 1.48
CA ALA A 192 -11.92 5.09 0.80
C ALA A 192 -12.67 6.43 0.74
N TYR A 193 -13.95 6.40 0.35
CA TYR A 193 -14.82 7.57 0.33
C TYR A 193 -14.92 8.21 1.72
N LYS A 194 -15.28 7.44 2.75
CA LYS A 194 -15.48 7.95 4.10
C LYS A 194 -14.21 8.60 4.66
N THR A 195 -13.07 7.91 4.55
CA THR A 195 -11.80 8.43 5.07
C THR A 195 -11.31 9.65 4.30
N LEU A 196 -11.58 9.74 2.98
CA LEU A 196 -11.31 10.96 2.22
C LEU A 196 -12.12 12.14 2.75
N ILE A 197 -13.42 11.98 2.99
CA ILE A 197 -14.27 13.05 3.55
C ILE A 197 -13.74 13.49 4.93
N ASP A 198 -13.43 12.53 5.80
CA ASP A 198 -12.86 12.80 7.12
C ASP A 198 -11.52 13.56 7.01
N HIS A 199 -10.67 13.17 6.04
CA HIS A 199 -9.40 13.85 5.79
C HIS A 199 -9.60 15.30 5.34
N LEU A 200 -10.45 15.54 4.34
CA LEU A 200 -10.74 16.89 3.83
C LEU A 200 -11.31 17.80 4.92
N THR A 201 -12.25 17.27 5.70
CA THR A 201 -12.87 18.00 6.82
C THR A 201 -11.83 18.37 7.89
N ASN A 202 -11.05 17.41 8.34
CA ASN A 202 -10.09 17.62 9.43
C ASN A 202 -8.87 18.46 9.02
N THR A 203 -8.47 18.43 7.75
CA THR A 203 -7.41 19.28 7.21
C THR A 203 -7.91 20.66 6.79
N LYS A 204 -9.23 20.85 6.71
CA LYS A 204 -9.90 22.04 6.16
C LYS A 204 -9.45 22.33 4.72
N THR A 205 -9.34 21.28 3.91
CA THR A 205 -8.97 21.38 2.50
C THR A 205 -10.11 20.96 1.59
N SER A 206 -10.07 21.43 0.36
CA SER A 206 -10.95 21.00 -0.73
C SER A 206 -10.33 19.82 -1.49
N ILE A 207 -11.17 18.99 -2.08
CA ILE A 207 -10.71 17.95 -3.01
C ILE A 207 -9.93 18.54 -4.21
N LYS A 208 -10.20 19.80 -4.56
CA LYS A 208 -9.51 20.55 -5.62
C LYS A 208 -8.11 21.02 -5.24
N ASP A 209 -7.73 20.99 -3.97
CA ASP A 209 -6.39 21.38 -3.52
C ASP A 209 -5.35 20.31 -3.87
N TYR A 210 -5.79 19.13 -4.28
CA TYR A 210 -4.93 18.01 -4.65
C TYR A 210 -4.89 17.83 -6.18
N ASP A 211 -3.69 17.65 -6.73
CA ASP A 211 -3.52 17.43 -8.16
C ASP A 211 -3.84 15.99 -8.54
N LEU A 212 -3.66 15.06 -7.61
CA LEU A 212 -3.96 13.64 -7.79
C LEU A 212 -4.48 13.03 -6.49
N ILE A 213 -5.54 12.24 -6.60
CA ILE A 213 -5.94 11.25 -5.62
C ILE A 213 -5.54 9.88 -6.15
N LEU A 214 -4.62 9.20 -5.47
CA LEU A 214 -4.15 7.86 -5.80
C LEU A 214 -4.68 6.87 -4.77
N THR A 215 -5.65 6.05 -5.16
CA THR A 215 -6.17 4.94 -4.35
C THR A 215 -5.33 3.67 -4.54
N GLY A 216 -5.31 2.81 -3.53
CA GLY A 216 -4.37 1.70 -3.47
C GLY A 216 -4.80 0.46 -4.24
N ASP A 217 -5.93 -0.10 -3.88
CA ASP A 217 -6.27 -1.47 -4.26
C ASP A 217 -7.78 -1.66 -4.53
N LEU A 218 -8.44 -0.63 -5.05
CA LEU A 218 -9.86 -0.71 -5.41
C LEU A 218 -10.09 -1.54 -6.69
N GLY A 219 -9.09 -1.58 -7.57
CA GLY A 219 -9.25 -2.12 -8.91
C GLY A 219 -10.23 -1.29 -9.75
N LYS A 220 -10.49 -1.71 -10.98
CA LYS A 220 -11.41 -0.99 -11.88
C LYS A 220 -12.84 -0.90 -11.32
N THR A 221 -13.34 -1.97 -10.70
CA THR A 221 -14.69 -2.01 -10.14
C THR A 221 -14.84 -1.07 -8.94
N GLY A 222 -13.97 -1.20 -7.93
CA GLY A 222 -14.04 -0.36 -6.74
C GLY A 222 -13.74 1.11 -7.02
N ALA A 223 -12.85 1.41 -7.97
CA ALA A 223 -12.58 2.77 -8.42
C ALA A 223 -13.81 3.46 -9.01
N LYS A 224 -14.62 2.76 -9.81
CA LYS A 224 -15.90 3.27 -10.32
C LYS A 224 -16.85 3.60 -9.17
N ILE A 225 -17.05 2.68 -8.23
CA ILE A 225 -17.92 2.89 -7.05
C ILE A 225 -17.43 4.08 -6.23
N PHE A 226 -16.13 4.20 -5.98
CA PHE A 226 -15.55 5.32 -5.25
C PHE A 226 -15.86 6.67 -5.91
N ILE A 227 -15.69 6.77 -7.23
CA ILE A 227 -16.01 8.01 -7.99
C ILE A 227 -17.50 8.31 -7.97
N GLU A 228 -18.36 7.31 -8.08
CA GLU A 228 -19.82 7.50 -7.98
C GLU A 228 -20.23 8.05 -6.61
N LEU A 229 -19.67 7.52 -5.52
CA LEU A 229 -19.91 8.03 -4.16
C LEU A 229 -19.48 9.50 -4.01
N LEU A 230 -18.33 9.89 -4.59
CA LEU A 230 -17.88 11.28 -4.60
C LEU A 230 -18.82 12.18 -5.40
N ASN A 231 -19.23 11.74 -6.60
CA ASN A 231 -20.12 12.49 -7.48
C ASN A 231 -21.48 12.75 -6.81
N GLN A 232 -22.04 11.78 -6.08
CA GLN A 232 -23.27 11.93 -5.31
C GLN A 232 -23.19 13.03 -4.23
N LYS A 233 -21.99 13.37 -3.78
CA LYS A 233 -21.71 14.47 -2.84
C LYS A 233 -21.25 15.76 -3.53
N GLY A 234 -21.28 15.81 -4.87
CA GLY A 234 -20.80 16.96 -5.62
C GLY A 234 -19.26 17.15 -5.56
N LEU A 235 -18.51 16.11 -5.24
CA LEU A 235 -17.06 16.13 -5.14
C LEU A 235 -16.40 15.57 -6.39
N TYR A 236 -15.66 16.41 -7.08
CA TYR A 236 -15.01 16.06 -8.36
C TYR A 236 -13.50 16.29 -8.23
N PRO A 237 -12.68 15.21 -8.12
CA PRO A 237 -11.22 15.36 -8.07
C PRO A 237 -10.68 15.89 -9.39
N LYS A 238 -9.56 16.63 -9.37
CA LYS A 238 -8.86 17.04 -10.60
C LYS A 238 -8.41 15.81 -11.40
N LYS A 239 -7.87 14.83 -10.69
CA LYS A 239 -7.46 13.54 -11.24
C LYS A 239 -7.60 12.45 -10.19
N HIS A 240 -8.14 11.30 -10.58
CA HIS A 240 -8.11 10.07 -9.80
C HIS A 240 -7.42 8.97 -10.60
N ILE A 241 -6.60 8.20 -9.93
CA ILE A 241 -5.97 6.97 -10.42
C ILE A 241 -6.10 5.93 -9.30
N ASP A 242 -6.43 4.70 -9.65
CA ASP A 242 -6.33 3.56 -8.74
C ASP A 242 -5.12 2.71 -9.13
N ALA A 243 -4.25 2.44 -8.16
CA ALA A 243 -3.02 1.70 -8.40
C ALA A 243 -3.31 0.25 -8.83
N GLY A 244 -4.32 -0.40 -8.21
CA GLY A 244 -4.75 -1.74 -8.58
C GLY A 244 -5.33 -1.83 -9.97
N ALA A 245 -6.00 -0.76 -10.43
CA ALA A 245 -6.56 -0.71 -11.77
C ALA A 245 -5.52 -0.57 -12.88
N ILE A 246 -4.31 -0.07 -12.55
CA ILE A 246 -3.26 0.20 -13.54
C ILE A 246 -1.99 -0.62 -13.37
N LEU A 247 -1.88 -1.43 -12.29
CA LEU A 247 -0.67 -2.22 -12.02
C LEU A 247 -0.38 -3.21 -13.14
N TYR A 248 -1.40 -3.90 -13.60
CA TYR A 248 -1.31 -4.87 -14.70
C TYR A 248 -2.06 -4.38 -15.93
N LYS A 249 -1.61 -4.84 -17.12
CA LYS A 249 -2.25 -4.55 -18.39
C LYS A 249 -3.52 -5.40 -18.52
N ASP A 250 -4.60 -4.77 -18.99
CA ASP A 250 -5.82 -5.42 -19.47
C ASP A 250 -6.57 -6.34 -18.48
N GLU A 251 -6.37 -6.16 -17.18
CA GLU A 251 -7.09 -6.91 -16.16
C GLU A 251 -8.35 -6.16 -15.68
N GLU A 252 -9.49 -6.85 -15.73
CA GLU A 252 -10.73 -6.42 -15.05
C GLU A 252 -10.65 -6.84 -13.57
N THR A 253 -10.41 -5.88 -12.67
CA THR A 253 -10.11 -6.19 -11.27
C THR A 253 -11.09 -5.56 -10.30
N SER A 254 -11.27 -6.23 -9.14
CA SER A 254 -12.04 -5.73 -8.01
C SER A 254 -11.22 -5.90 -6.72
N GLY A 255 -10.14 -5.13 -6.59
CA GLY A 255 -9.22 -5.19 -5.47
C GLY A 255 -8.22 -6.36 -5.55
N ALA A 256 -7.61 -6.70 -4.42
CA ALA A 256 -6.68 -7.81 -4.21
C ALA A 256 -5.32 -7.73 -4.94
N SER A 257 -4.91 -6.55 -5.39
CA SER A 257 -3.54 -6.32 -5.90
C SER A 257 -2.48 -6.26 -4.78
N GLY A 258 -2.91 -6.15 -3.53
CA GLY A 258 -2.08 -6.24 -2.35
C GLY A 258 -1.48 -4.92 -1.84
N PRO A 259 -0.81 -4.96 -0.68
CA PRO A 259 -0.30 -3.77 0.00
C PRO A 259 0.84 -3.08 -0.74
N THR A 260 1.58 -3.79 -1.59
CA THR A 260 2.70 -3.23 -2.35
C THR A 260 2.26 -2.50 -3.61
N CYS A 261 1.01 -2.65 -4.04
CA CYS A 261 0.49 -2.06 -5.27
C CYS A 261 0.58 -0.53 -5.25
N LEU A 262 0.03 0.13 -4.22
CA LEU A 262 0.05 1.58 -4.10
C LEU A 262 1.48 2.16 -4.10
N PRO A 263 2.40 1.72 -3.23
CA PRO A 263 3.76 2.28 -3.24
C PRO A 263 4.50 2.00 -4.55
N LEU A 264 4.34 0.84 -5.20
CA LEU A 264 4.94 0.57 -6.50
C LEU A 264 4.49 1.59 -7.55
N VAL A 265 3.18 1.74 -7.74
CA VAL A 265 2.64 2.68 -8.72
C VAL A 265 3.04 4.12 -8.38
N PHE A 266 2.99 4.49 -7.11
CA PHE A 266 3.36 5.83 -6.66
C PHE A 266 4.82 6.15 -7.01
N PHE A 267 5.78 5.33 -6.59
CA PHE A 267 7.19 5.65 -6.74
C PHE A 267 7.72 5.47 -8.17
N TYR A 268 7.19 4.52 -8.93
CA TYR A 268 7.74 4.21 -10.25
C TYR A 268 6.95 4.80 -11.42
N ASN A 269 5.69 5.21 -11.21
CA ASN A 269 4.87 5.76 -12.28
C ASN A 269 4.42 7.20 -12.05
N ILE A 270 4.23 7.61 -10.78
CA ILE A 270 3.54 8.88 -10.45
C ILE A 270 4.49 9.96 -9.96
N ILE A 271 5.37 9.65 -8.99
CA ILE A 271 6.11 10.64 -8.20
C ILE A 271 7.00 11.58 -9.05
N ASN A 272 7.50 11.08 -10.17
CA ASN A 272 8.34 11.86 -11.09
C ASN A 272 7.56 12.67 -12.14
N ASN A 273 6.22 12.57 -12.12
CA ASN A 273 5.39 13.35 -13.03
C ASN A 273 5.27 14.80 -12.53
N LYS A 274 5.91 15.72 -13.24
CA LYS A 274 5.96 17.16 -12.90
C LYS A 274 4.59 17.84 -12.78
N LYS A 275 3.50 17.20 -13.26
CA LYS A 275 2.13 17.72 -13.16
C LYS A 275 1.56 17.63 -11.75
N TYR A 276 2.06 16.71 -10.91
CA TYR A 276 1.51 16.44 -9.59
C TYR A 276 2.43 16.99 -8.52
N LYS A 277 1.98 18.04 -7.82
CA LYS A 277 2.70 18.70 -6.73
C LYS A 277 2.16 18.33 -5.36
N LYS A 278 0.86 18.13 -5.27
CA LYS A 278 0.17 17.72 -4.04
C LYS A 278 -0.68 16.49 -4.30
N ILE A 279 -0.30 15.39 -3.69
CA ILE A 279 -0.85 14.06 -3.96
C ILE A 279 -1.45 13.49 -2.68
N LEU A 280 -2.69 12.98 -2.75
CA LEU A 280 -3.27 12.14 -1.70
C LEU A 280 -3.03 10.66 -2.03
N LEU A 281 -2.42 9.96 -1.10
CA LEU A 281 -2.29 8.50 -1.12
C LEU A 281 -3.33 7.89 -0.20
N LEU A 282 -4.28 7.14 -0.75
CA LEU A 282 -5.31 6.41 -0.03
C LEU A 282 -5.00 4.92 -0.07
N SER A 283 -4.31 4.40 0.93
CA SER A 283 -4.13 2.95 1.07
C SER A 283 -5.43 2.32 1.54
N THR A 284 -5.99 1.41 0.75
CA THR A 284 -7.28 0.75 1.00
C THR A 284 -7.06 -0.70 1.39
N GLY A 285 -7.77 -1.19 2.38
CA GLY A 285 -7.59 -2.54 2.92
C GLY A 285 -8.91 -3.22 3.28
N SER A 286 -9.05 -4.46 2.88
CA SER A 286 -10.13 -5.37 3.24
C SER A 286 -9.68 -6.24 4.40
N LEU A 287 -10.34 -6.13 5.55
CA LEU A 287 -9.97 -6.78 6.80
C LEU A 287 -10.70 -8.12 6.95
N HIS A 288 -10.28 -9.12 6.19
CA HIS A 288 -10.87 -10.44 6.27
C HIS A 288 -9.81 -11.53 6.43
N ASN A 289 -10.26 -12.70 6.85
CA ASN A 289 -9.47 -13.91 6.92
C ASN A 289 -10.35 -15.14 6.58
N PRO A 290 -9.78 -16.32 6.38
CA PRO A 290 -10.57 -17.51 6.04
C PRO A 290 -11.63 -17.86 7.08
N GLU A 291 -11.37 -17.63 8.36
CA GLU A 291 -12.33 -17.92 9.43
C GLU A 291 -13.61 -17.08 9.30
N MET A 292 -13.46 -15.76 9.11
CA MET A 292 -14.59 -14.85 8.90
C MET A 292 -15.39 -15.21 7.65
N VAL A 293 -14.70 -15.54 6.55
CA VAL A 293 -15.33 -15.92 5.28
C VAL A 293 -16.12 -17.22 5.44
N ASN A 294 -15.55 -18.23 6.13
CA ASN A 294 -16.21 -19.52 6.39
C ASN A 294 -17.43 -19.37 7.30
N GLN A 295 -17.40 -18.43 8.24
CA GLN A 295 -18.53 -18.09 9.10
C GLN A 295 -19.57 -17.19 8.41
N LYS A 296 -19.35 -16.82 7.15
CA LYS A 296 -20.23 -15.94 6.35
C LYS A 296 -20.43 -14.55 6.99
N GLU A 297 -19.42 -14.08 7.69
CA GLU A 297 -19.39 -12.71 8.20
C GLU A 297 -19.30 -11.70 7.06
N THR A 298 -19.71 -10.45 7.32
CA THR A 298 -19.45 -9.33 6.43
C THR A 298 -17.97 -8.96 6.49
N ILE A 299 -17.47 -8.34 5.43
CA ILE A 299 -16.05 -8.00 5.30
C ILE A 299 -15.85 -6.52 5.64
N PRO A 300 -15.28 -6.20 6.80
CA PRO A 300 -14.96 -4.82 7.14
C PRO A 300 -13.76 -4.30 6.33
N ALA A 301 -13.72 -2.97 6.13
CA ALA A 301 -12.64 -2.31 5.41
C ALA A 301 -12.11 -1.10 6.17
N ILE A 302 -10.86 -0.75 5.90
CA ILE A 302 -10.19 0.44 6.42
C ILE A 302 -9.39 1.12 5.32
N THR A 303 -9.33 2.46 5.38
CA THR A 303 -8.48 3.26 4.50
C THR A 303 -7.65 4.22 5.33
N ASN A 304 -6.36 4.32 5.05
CA ASN A 304 -5.47 5.31 5.65
C ASN A 304 -4.98 6.28 4.57
N VAL A 305 -4.90 7.57 4.91
CA VAL A 305 -4.58 8.63 3.96
C VAL A 305 -3.31 9.37 4.37
N VAL A 306 -2.45 9.64 3.39
CA VAL A 306 -1.25 10.47 3.55
C VAL A 306 -1.19 11.50 2.42
N THR A 307 -0.85 12.74 2.78
CA THR A 307 -0.56 13.80 1.82
C THR A 307 0.93 13.88 1.56
N ILE A 308 1.32 13.81 0.28
CA ILE A 308 2.69 14.04 -0.18
C ILE A 308 2.74 15.35 -0.95
N GLU A 309 3.69 16.21 -0.61
CA GLU A 309 3.98 17.44 -1.34
C GLU A 309 5.38 17.37 -1.98
N VAL A 310 5.45 17.79 -3.24
CA VAL A 310 6.69 17.86 -4.02
C VAL A 310 7.26 19.27 -3.89
N ILE A 311 8.46 19.40 -3.32
CA ILE A 311 9.16 20.67 -3.13
C ILE A 311 9.83 21.06 -4.46
N GLU A 312 9.41 22.17 -5.06
CA GLU A 312 9.83 22.57 -6.43
C GLU A 312 11.29 23.00 -6.52
N ASN A 313 11.80 23.72 -5.56
CA ASN A 313 13.15 24.30 -5.57
C ASN A 313 14.14 23.47 -4.74
N TRP A 314 14.06 22.15 -4.85
CA TRP A 314 15.00 21.26 -4.20
C TRP A 314 16.29 21.19 -5.04
N HIS A 315 17.39 21.77 -4.52
CA HIS A 315 18.74 21.77 -5.09
C HIS A 315 19.66 20.81 -4.32
#